data_688c629f72e1985c84497f4a381b7d30
#
_entry.id   688c629f72e1985c84497f4a381b7d30
#
_cell.length_a   1.000
_cell.length_b   1.000
_cell.length_c   1.000
_cell.angle_alpha   90.00
_cell.angle_beta   90.00
_cell.angle_gamma   90.00
#
_symmetry.space_group_name_H-M   'P 1'
#
loop_
_entity.id
_entity.type
_entity.pdbx_description
1 polymer ?
#
loop_
_entity_poly.entity_id
_entity_poly.type
_entity_poly.pdbx_seq_one_letter_code
_entity_poly.pdbx_strand_id
1 'polypeptide(L)'
;MSLLVPGLLATSVLFASGIRQLSAFKRGDGRDLTSLWLGIAGCVLSVAVVIQGLGDNGGRPTTGLMGTLLGALLLLIVLGSSLKHPVNALLIGVAPITGLFTLVASVISPVSNHLSPLNFETAVHIATSVLAYGAVAYSGTLAILLSWQHAKLKERPLTPIISALPPLDAMEHLFLRTVQTAWLVLTIALFTGVFYVEDFWAQQLAHKTVLSVLAWWGMAIALWQHFRRGGVTRIMRKTAIVGAALLCVGYLGSKAVLEFVL
;
A
#
# COMPACT_ATOMS: atom_id res chain seq x y z
N MET A 1 18.04 -9.04 18.58
CA MET A 1 18.16 -10.34 17.88
C MET A 1 16.82 -11.06 17.69
N SER A 2 15.80 -10.75 18.50
CA SER A 2 14.49 -11.42 18.46
C SER A 2 13.72 -11.27 17.13
N LEU A 3 13.86 -10.13 16.44
CA LEU A 3 13.16 -9.82 15.18
C LEU A 3 13.87 -10.30 13.91
N LEU A 4 15.19 -10.58 13.97
CA LEU A 4 15.95 -10.92 12.76
C LEU A 4 15.49 -12.22 12.12
N VAL A 5 15.30 -13.29 12.89
CA VAL A 5 14.89 -14.58 12.35
C VAL A 5 13.48 -14.53 11.73
N PRO A 6 12.43 -14.07 12.44
CA PRO A 6 11.10 -13.97 11.83
C PRO A 6 11.06 -12.99 10.67
N GLY A 7 11.84 -11.90 10.70
CA GLY A 7 11.91 -10.96 9.60
C GLY A 7 12.58 -11.51 8.35
N LEU A 8 13.68 -12.24 8.48
CA LEU A 8 14.32 -12.92 7.35
C LEU A 8 13.41 -14.00 6.76
N LEU A 9 12.70 -14.76 7.59
CA LEU A 9 11.73 -15.75 7.12
C LEU A 9 10.58 -15.07 6.36
N ALA A 10 9.97 -14.02 6.92
CA ALA A 10 8.91 -13.29 6.24
C ALA A 10 9.37 -12.72 4.89
N THR A 11 10.55 -12.11 4.87
CA THR A 11 11.15 -11.54 3.66
C THR A 11 11.37 -12.62 2.59
N SER A 12 12.00 -13.73 2.94
CA SER A 12 12.28 -14.82 1.99
C SER A 12 10.99 -15.44 1.41
N VAL A 13 9.96 -15.65 2.24
CA VAL A 13 8.65 -16.15 1.82
C VAL A 13 7.95 -15.17 0.88
N LEU A 14 8.00 -13.87 1.17
CA LEU A 14 7.40 -12.83 0.31
C LEU A 14 8.12 -12.70 -1.02
N PHE A 15 9.45 -12.76 -1.05
CA PHE A 15 10.20 -12.81 -2.30
C PHE A 15 9.87 -14.05 -3.11
N ALA A 16 9.79 -15.23 -2.46
CA ALA A 16 9.38 -16.47 -3.13
C ALA A 16 7.97 -16.36 -3.73
N SER A 17 7.02 -15.73 -3.03
CA SER A 17 5.68 -15.44 -3.55
C SER A 17 5.72 -14.61 -4.83
N GLY A 18 6.46 -13.48 -4.81
CA GLY A 18 6.59 -12.59 -5.96
C GLY A 18 7.27 -13.28 -7.17
N ILE A 19 8.36 -14.00 -6.94
CA ILE A 19 9.10 -14.73 -7.99
C ILE A 19 8.24 -15.84 -8.62
N ARG A 20 7.52 -16.60 -7.79
CA ARG A 20 6.61 -17.64 -8.29
C ARG A 20 5.49 -17.04 -9.12
N GLN A 21 4.87 -15.96 -8.65
CA GLN A 21 3.82 -15.28 -9.41
C GLN A 21 4.36 -14.72 -10.73
N LEU A 22 5.57 -14.17 -10.75
CA LEU A 22 6.22 -13.70 -11.99
C LEU A 22 6.43 -14.85 -12.97
N SER A 23 6.87 -16.01 -12.48
CA SER A 23 7.09 -17.19 -13.31
C SER A 23 5.77 -17.74 -13.88
N ALA A 24 4.70 -17.77 -13.09
CA ALA A 24 3.37 -18.16 -13.53
C ALA A 24 2.81 -17.16 -14.56
N PHE A 25 2.95 -15.88 -14.29
CA PHE A 25 2.51 -14.78 -15.16
C PHE A 25 3.18 -14.83 -16.54
N LYS A 26 4.49 -15.13 -16.60
CA LYS A 26 5.21 -15.30 -17.87
C LYS A 26 4.70 -16.51 -18.69
N ARG A 27 4.15 -17.55 -18.04
CA ARG A 27 3.53 -18.72 -18.71
C ARG A 27 2.09 -18.46 -19.14
N GLY A 28 1.52 -17.30 -18.84
CA GLY A 28 0.12 -16.97 -19.10
C GLY A 28 -0.85 -17.42 -17.99
N ASP A 29 -0.33 -17.93 -16.86
CA ASP A 29 -1.14 -18.29 -15.70
C ASP A 29 -1.41 -17.05 -14.84
N GLY A 30 -2.64 -16.58 -14.86
CA GLY A 30 -3.07 -15.43 -14.04
C GLY A 30 -3.19 -15.77 -12.54
N ARG A 31 -3.34 -17.04 -12.17
CA ARG A 31 -3.62 -17.46 -10.79
C ARG A 31 -2.77 -18.68 -10.38
N ASP A 32 -1.67 -18.42 -9.70
CA ASP A 32 -0.87 -19.47 -9.05
C ASP A 32 -1.24 -19.60 -7.57
N LEU A 33 -1.86 -20.72 -7.19
CA LEU A 33 -2.28 -20.98 -5.81
C LEU A 33 -1.09 -21.00 -4.84
N THR A 34 0.06 -21.50 -5.30
CA THR A 34 1.27 -21.56 -4.45
C THR A 34 1.76 -20.15 -4.10
N SER A 35 1.75 -19.22 -5.07
CA SER A 35 2.15 -17.84 -4.81
C SER A 35 1.18 -17.15 -3.84
N LEU A 36 -0.12 -17.47 -3.93
CA LEU A 36 -1.12 -16.95 -2.98
C LEU A 36 -0.88 -17.46 -1.56
N TRP A 37 -0.65 -18.78 -1.37
CA TRP A 37 -0.37 -19.33 -0.05
C TRP A 37 0.93 -18.77 0.55
N LEU A 38 1.98 -18.62 -0.26
CA LEU A 38 3.20 -17.95 0.17
C LEU A 38 2.95 -16.48 0.53
N GLY A 39 2.12 -15.78 -0.25
CA GLY A 39 1.71 -14.40 0.07
C GLY A 39 0.97 -14.30 1.40
N ILE A 40 0.04 -15.21 1.68
CA ILE A 40 -0.69 -15.29 2.96
C ILE A 40 0.29 -15.58 4.11
N ALA A 41 1.15 -16.58 3.98
CA ALA A 41 2.13 -16.93 5.00
C ALA A 41 3.08 -15.76 5.28
N GLY A 42 3.59 -15.11 4.23
CA GLY A 42 4.44 -13.92 4.35
C GLY A 42 3.73 -12.74 5.00
N CYS A 43 2.44 -12.53 4.69
CA CYS A 43 1.62 -11.50 5.32
C CYS A 43 1.47 -11.74 6.83
N VAL A 44 1.13 -12.97 7.23
CA VAL A 44 1.01 -13.36 8.65
C VAL A 44 2.33 -13.16 9.40
N LEU A 45 3.44 -13.59 8.81
CA LEU A 45 4.77 -13.40 9.40
C LEU A 45 5.13 -11.91 9.51
N SER A 46 4.79 -11.09 8.50
CA SER A 46 5.04 -9.65 8.54
C SER A 46 4.23 -8.96 9.64
N VAL A 47 2.97 -9.35 9.82
CA VAL A 47 2.12 -8.87 10.93
C VAL A 47 2.70 -9.28 12.28
N ALA A 48 3.18 -10.52 12.41
CA ALA A 48 3.84 -10.98 13.63
C ALA A 48 5.10 -10.16 13.96
N VAL A 49 5.92 -9.82 12.93
CA VAL A 49 7.08 -8.92 13.09
C VAL A 49 6.65 -7.52 13.56
N VAL A 50 5.54 -6.99 13.03
CA VAL A 50 5.01 -5.68 13.49
C VAL A 50 4.57 -5.74 14.94
N ILE A 51 3.79 -6.76 15.32
CA ILE A 51 3.29 -6.92 16.71
C ILE A 51 4.46 -7.06 17.68
N GLN A 52 5.42 -7.93 17.38
CA GLN A 52 6.61 -8.12 18.22
C GLN A 52 7.46 -6.86 18.27
N GLY A 53 7.72 -6.21 17.14
CA GLY A 53 8.50 -4.98 17.05
C GLY A 53 7.86 -3.82 17.81
N LEU A 54 6.55 -3.69 17.80
CA LEU A 54 5.83 -2.70 18.61
C LEU A 54 5.96 -3.04 20.11
N GLY A 55 5.88 -4.31 20.50
CA GLY A 55 6.08 -4.76 21.87
C GLY A 55 7.48 -4.45 22.38
N ASP A 56 8.52 -4.81 21.63
CA ASP A 56 9.93 -4.57 21.95
C ASP A 56 10.26 -3.06 22.06
N ASN A 57 9.52 -2.21 21.32
CA ASN A 57 9.74 -0.77 21.22
C ASN A 57 8.81 0.07 22.12
N GLY A 58 8.12 -0.53 23.07
CA GLY A 58 7.19 0.19 23.95
C GLY A 58 6.04 0.85 23.19
N GLY A 59 5.55 0.22 22.11
CA GLY A 59 4.44 0.72 21.28
C GLY A 59 4.85 1.70 20.18
N ARG A 60 6.16 1.94 19.98
CA ARG A 60 6.64 2.91 18.99
C ARG A 60 6.85 2.28 17.61
N PRO A 61 6.22 2.82 16.59
CA PRO A 61 6.48 2.38 15.24
C PRO A 61 7.75 3.05 14.67
N THR A 62 8.75 2.25 14.27
CA THR A 62 9.87 2.71 13.42
C THR A 62 9.42 2.87 11.98
N THR A 63 10.26 3.50 11.13
CA THR A 63 9.98 3.61 9.68
C THR A 63 9.80 2.23 9.05
N GLY A 64 10.65 1.26 9.42
CA GLY A 64 10.55 -0.12 8.95
C GLY A 64 9.25 -0.79 9.37
N LEU A 65 8.85 -0.68 10.65
CA LEU A 65 7.60 -1.26 11.15
C LEU A 65 6.37 -0.66 10.48
N MET A 66 6.35 0.66 10.26
CA MET A 66 5.25 1.31 9.56
C MET A 66 5.20 0.93 8.07
N GLY A 67 6.34 0.87 7.39
CA GLY A 67 6.40 0.37 6.03
C GLY A 67 5.92 -1.08 5.93
N THR A 68 6.29 -1.94 6.90
CA THR A 68 5.80 -3.33 6.99
C THR A 68 4.29 -3.37 7.22
N LEU A 69 3.75 -2.56 8.11
CA LEU A 69 2.31 -2.50 8.39
C LEU A 69 1.51 -2.07 7.15
N LEU A 70 1.96 -1.01 6.48
CA LEU A 70 1.32 -0.53 5.24
C LEU A 70 1.45 -1.55 4.11
N GLY A 71 2.62 -2.17 3.96
CA GLY A 71 2.86 -3.24 2.99
C GLY A 71 2.00 -4.48 3.26
N ALA A 72 1.91 -4.92 4.52
CA ALA A 72 1.07 -6.05 4.91
C ALA A 72 -0.42 -5.75 4.69
N LEU A 73 -0.89 -4.54 4.98
CA LEU A 73 -2.26 -4.11 4.69
C LEU A 73 -2.53 -4.11 3.18
N LEU A 74 -1.63 -3.53 2.39
CA LEU A 74 -1.74 -3.54 0.93
C LEU A 74 -1.76 -4.97 0.38
N LEU A 75 -0.88 -5.85 0.89
CA LEU A 75 -0.82 -7.25 0.54
C LEU A 75 -2.12 -7.98 0.90
N LEU A 76 -2.69 -7.71 2.08
CA LEU A 76 -3.97 -8.26 2.51
C LEU A 76 -5.12 -7.84 1.57
N ILE A 77 -5.15 -6.57 1.15
CA ILE A 77 -6.14 -6.07 0.18
C ILE A 77 -5.96 -6.76 -1.17
N VAL A 78 -4.72 -6.93 -1.66
CA VAL A 78 -4.42 -7.65 -2.91
C VAL A 78 -4.87 -9.10 -2.82
N LEU A 79 -4.52 -9.81 -1.75
CA LEU A 79 -4.91 -11.21 -1.54
C LEU A 79 -6.44 -11.36 -1.47
N GLY A 80 -7.13 -10.49 -0.73
CA GLY A 80 -8.59 -10.46 -0.65
C GLY A 80 -9.25 -10.17 -2.00
N SER A 81 -8.71 -9.23 -2.77
CA SER A 81 -9.18 -8.92 -4.13
C SER A 81 -8.95 -10.07 -5.09
N SER A 82 -7.87 -10.82 -4.94
CA SER A 82 -7.52 -11.98 -5.76
C SER A 82 -8.52 -13.14 -5.63
N LEU A 83 -9.33 -13.16 -4.57
CA LEU A 83 -10.39 -14.16 -4.43
C LEU A 83 -11.51 -13.95 -5.45
N LYS A 84 -11.82 -12.69 -5.78
CA LYS A 84 -12.90 -12.32 -6.70
C LYS A 84 -12.41 -11.95 -8.10
N HIS A 85 -11.24 -11.35 -8.18
CA HIS A 85 -10.66 -10.85 -9.43
C HIS A 85 -9.24 -11.41 -9.62
N PRO A 86 -8.82 -11.86 -10.81
CA PRO A 86 -7.48 -12.40 -11.05
C PRO A 86 -6.43 -11.27 -11.12
N VAL A 87 -6.23 -10.55 -10.01
CA VAL A 87 -5.25 -9.46 -9.86
C VAL A 87 -3.94 -9.91 -9.22
N ASN A 88 -3.67 -11.20 -9.22
CA ASN A 88 -2.49 -11.82 -8.61
C ASN A 88 -1.17 -11.24 -9.16
N ALA A 89 -1.18 -10.69 -10.37
CA ALA A 89 -0.03 -9.99 -10.94
C ALA A 89 0.51 -8.89 -10.01
N LEU A 90 -0.32 -8.29 -9.15
CA LEU A 90 0.12 -7.29 -8.17
C LEU A 90 1.07 -7.88 -7.11
N LEU A 91 0.99 -9.18 -6.82
CA LEU A 91 1.91 -9.86 -5.88
C LEU A 91 3.36 -9.77 -6.34
N ILE A 92 3.61 -9.67 -7.66
CA ILE A 92 4.96 -9.54 -8.23
C ILE A 92 5.70 -8.33 -7.65
N GLY A 93 5.00 -7.23 -7.41
CA GLY A 93 5.58 -6.01 -6.86
C GLY A 93 5.32 -5.86 -5.36
N VAL A 94 4.08 -6.07 -4.93
CA VAL A 94 3.66 -5.79 -3.55
C VAL A 94 4.34 -6.72 -2.53
N ALA A 95 4.45 -8.03 -2.83
CA ALA A 95 5.04 -8.96 -1.89
C ALA A 95 6.54 -8.69 -1.63
N PRO A 96 7.41 -8.52 -2.65
CA PRO A 96 8.81 -8.18 -2.40
C PRO A 96 9.01 -6.82 -1.71
N ILE A 97 8.22 -5.80 -2.07
CA ILE A 97 8.29 -4.48 -1.42
C ILE A 97 7.94 -4.60 0.07
N THR A 98 6.89 -5.33 0.41
CA THR A 98 6.54 -5.63 1.82
C THR A 98 7.68 -6.36 2.51
N GLY A 99 8.29 -7.34 1.85
CA GLY A 99 9.45 -8.08 2.35
C GLY A 99 10.65 -7.17 2.65
N LEU A 100 10.94 -6.20 1.79
CA LEU A 100 12.02 -5.23 2.02
C LEU A 100 11.76 -4.38 3.28
N PHE A 101 10.54 -3.87 3.46
CA PHE A 101 10.20 -3.13 4.68
C PHE A 101 10.28 -4.02 5.92
N THR A 102 9.88 -5.29 5.83
CA THR A 102 9.98 -6.25 6.93
C THR A 102 11.44 -6.52 7.29
N LEU A 103 12.33 -6.61 6.30
CA LEU A 103 13.76 -6.74 6.51
C LEU A 103 14.33 -5.51 7.23
N VAL A 104 14.01 -4.31 6.74
CA VAL A 104 14.42 -3.04 7.36
C VAL A 104 13.95 -2.97 8.81
N ALA A 105 12.68 -3.33 9.08
CA ALA A 105 12.12 -3.37 10.42
C ALA A 105 12.87 -4.32 11.37
N SER A 106 13.43 -5.41 10.82
CA SER A 106 14.12 -6.45 11.60
C SER A 106 15.58 -6.12 11.90
N VAL A 107 16.21 -5.29 11.03
CA VAL A 107 17.63 -4.94 11.14
C VAL A 107 17.82 -3.65 11.94
N ILE A 108 16.93 -2.68 11.78
CA ILE A 108 17.06 -1.36 12.40
C ILE A 108 16.40 -1.40 13.79
N SER A 109 17.23 -1.32 14.81
CA SER A 109 16.80 -1.20 16.21
C SER A 109 16.28 0.22 16.50
N PRO A 110 15.20 0.37 17.23
CA PRO A 110 14.63 1.67 17.51
C PRO A 110 15.44 2.47 18.50
N VAL A 111 15.39 3.79 18.35
CA VAL A 111 15.86 4.74 19.36
C VAL A 111 14.76 4.86 20.44
N SER A 112 15.09 4.55 21.69
CA SER A 112 14.17 4.65 22.81
C SER A 112 14.06 6.08 23.32
N ASN A 113 12.94 6.73 23.14
CA ASN A 113 12.54 7.95 23.85
C ASN A 113 11.11 7.77 24.40
N HIS A 114 10.80 8.23 25.61
CA HIS A 114 9.53 8.02 26.30
C HIS A 114 8.32 8.58 25.52
N LEU A 115 7.26 7.80 25.35
CA LEU A 115 6.00 8.25 24.76
C LEU A 115 4.91 8.37 25.82
N SER A 116 4.07 9.38 25.62
CA SER A 116 2.78 9.47 26.29
C SER A 116 1.85 8.35 25.81
N PRO A 117 0.98 7.82 26.67
CA PRO A 117 -0.01 6.82 26.27
C PRO A 117 -0.89 7.38 25.14
N LEU A 118 -1.21 6.51 24.17
CA LEU A 118 -2.10 6.87 23.06
C LEU A 118 -3.52 7.07 23.58
N ASN A 119 -4.07 8.27 23.42
CA ASN A 119 -5.48 8.54 23.65
C ASN A 119 -6.32 7.83 22.59
N PHE A 120 -7.55 7.44 22.94
CA PHE A 120 -8.48 6.76 22.04
C PHE A 120 -8.67 7.51 20.72
N GLU A 121 -8.80 8.81 20.76
CA GLU A 121 -8.99 9.69 19.59
C GLU A 121 -7.81 9.63 18.63
N THR A 122 -6.58 9.71 19.14
CA THR A 122 -5.35 9.56 18.34
C THR A 122 -5.25 8.16 17.73
N ALA A 123 -5.64 7.12 18.46
CA ALA A 123 -5.65 5.75 17.95
C ALA A 123 -6.63 5.58 16.79
N VAL A 124 -7.83 6.18 16.88
CA VAL A 124 -8.83 6.19 15.79
C VAL A 124 -8.28 6.91 14.56
N HIS A 125 -7.64 8.08 14.73
CA HIS A 125 -7.02 8.79 13.61
C HIS A 125 -5.90 7.97 12.96
N ILE A 126 -5.04 7.33 13.73
CA ILE A 126 -3.97 6.48 13.19
C ILE A 126 -4.58 5.31 12.40
N ALA A 127 -5.58 4.63 12.96
CA ALA A 127 -6.22 3.50 12.28
C ALA A 127 -6.88 3.90 10.95
N THR A 128 -7.65 4.98 10.94
CA THR A 128 -8.29 5.51 9.71
C THR A 128 -7.26 5.97 8.68
N SER A 129 -6.15 6.57 9.12
CA SER A 129 -5.05 7.00 8.24
C SER A 129 -4.33 5.81 7.61
N VAL A 130 -4.04 4.76 8.38
CA VAL A 130 -3.41 3.53 7.85
C VAL A 130 -4.31 2.86 6.81
N LEU A 131 -5.61 2.77 7.08
CA LEU A 131 -6.59 2.24 6.12
C LEU A 131 -6.66 3.10 4.85
N ALA A 132 -6.67 4.43 4.98
CA ALA A 132 -6.68 5.36 3.85
C ALA A 132 -5.43 5.19 2.99
N TYR A 133 -4.25 5.12 3.60
CA TYR A 133 -2.98 4.93 2.87
C TYR A 133 -2.94 3.58 2.15
N GLY A 134 -3.40 2.51 2.79
CA GLY A 134 -3.52 1.20 2.16
C GLY A 134 -4.46 1.20 0.96
N ALA A 135 -5.63 1.83 1.07
CA ALA A 135 -6.60 1.94 -0.01
C ALA A 135 -6.08 2.80 -1.18
N VAL A 136 -5.42 3.94 -0.89
CA VAL A 136 -4.82 4.79 -1.91
C VAL A 136 -3.64 4.09 -2.58
N ALA A 137 -2.78 3.40 -1.82
CA ALA A 137 -1.69 2.60 -2.37
C ALA A 137 -2.21 1.48 -3.29
N TYR A 138 -3.30 0.81 -2.90
CA TYR A 138 -3.95 -0.20 -3.74
C TYR A 138 -4.50 0.41 -5.03
N SER A 139 -5.13 1.59 -4.97
CA SER A 139 -5.59 2.28 -6.18
C SER A 139 -4.44 2.65 -7.11
N GLY A 140 -3.31 3.08 -6.56
CA GLY A 140 -2.07 3.37 -7.30
C GLY A 140 -1.49 2.14 -7.99
N THR A 141 -1.41 1.00 -7.28
CA THR A 141 -0.91 -0.26 -7.87
C THR A 141 -1.82 -0.80 -8.96
N LEU A 142 -3.15 -0.71 -8.79
CA LEU A 142 -4.11 -1.02 -9.85
C LEU A 142 -3.97 -0.08 -11.05
N ALA A 143 -3.75 1.23 -10.83
CA ALA A 143 -3.54 2.20 -11.88
C ALA A 143 -2.27 1.90 -12.71
N ILE A 144 -1.20 1.45 -12.06
CA ILE A 144 0.03 1.00 -12.74
C ILE A 144 -0.25 -0.21 -13.60
N LEU A 145 -0.88 -1.25 -13.02
CA LEU A 145 -1.21 -2.49 -13.74
C LEU A 145 -2.13 -2.20 -14.94
N LEU A 146 -3.17 -1.41 -14.75
CA LEU A 146 -4.11 -1.01 -15.78
C LEU A 146 -3.45 -0.18 -16.88
N SER A 147 -2.54 0.73 -16.53
CA SER A 147 -1.79 1.52 -17.51
C SER A 147 -0.84 0.66 -18.34
N TRP A 148 -0.21 -0.32 -17.71
CA TRP A 148 0.63 -1.30 -18.38
C TRP A 148 -0.21 -2.21 -19.32
N GLN A 149 -1.37 -2.69 -18.86
CA GLN A 149 -2.30 -3.48 -19.68
C GLN A 149 -2.76 -2.70 -20.91
N HIS A 150 -3.16 -1.44 -20.75
CA HIS A 150 -3.51 -0.57 -21.88
C HIS A 150 -2.39 -0.39 -22.90
N ALA A 151 -1.14 -0.28 -22.44
CA ALA A 151 0.01 -0.15 -23.31
C ALA A 151 0.24 -1.45 -24.11
N LYS A 152 0.20 -2.60 -23.42
CA LYS A 152 0.43 -3.91 -24.02
C LYS A 152 -0.65 -4.34 -25.01
N LEU A 153 -1.90 -3.97 -24.80
CA LEU A 153 -2.99 -4.25 -25.73
C LEU A 153 -2.84 -3.54 -27.09
N LYS A 154 -2.02 -2.49 -27.18
CA LYS A 154 -1.71 -1.81 -28.43
C LYS A 154 -0.59 -2.50 -29.22
N GLU A 155 0.21 -3.34 -28.58
CA GLU A 155 1.28 -4.09 -29.23
C GLU A 155 0.71 -5.35 -29.90
N ARG A 156 1.14 -5.65 -31.13
CA ARG A 156 0.79 -6.87 -31.84
C ARG A 156 2.07 -7.63 -32.19
N PRO A 157 2.11 -8.97 -32.03
CA PRO A 157 1.08 -9.89 -31.54
C PRO A 157 0.87 -9.83 -30.01
N LEU A 158 -0.34 -10.20 -29.57
CA LEU A 158 -0.67 -10.29 -28.15
C LEU A 158 0.19 -11.36 -27.47
N THR A 159 0.85 -10.99 -26.41
CA THR A 159 1.69 -11.90 -25.63
C THR A 159 0.86 -12.77 -24.66
N PRO A 160 1.28 -14.00 -24.30
CA PRO A 160 0.57 -14.84 -23.32
C PRO A 160 0.33 -14.16 -21.96
N ILE A 161 1.17 -13.18 -21.64
CA ILE A 161 1.07 -12.38 -20.41
C ILE A 161 -0.26 -11.61 -20.32
N ILE A 162 -0.82 -11.18 -21.45
CA ILE A 162 -2.09 -10.44 -21.47
C ILE A 162 -3.26 -11.35 -21.13
N SER A 163 -3.22 -12.62 -21.55
CA SER A 163 -4.27 -13.60 -21.22
C SER A 163 -4.35 -13.94 -19.73
N ALA A 164 -3.27 -13.70 -18.99
CA ALA A 164 -3.20 -13.90 -17.54
C ALA A 164 -3.90 -12.77 -16.75
N LEU A 165 -4.28 -11.67 -17.40
CA LEU A 165 -4.98 -10.54 -16.77
C LEU A 165 -6.49 -10.63 -16.99
N PRO A 166 -7.29 -10.04 -16.06
CA PRO A 166 -8.72 -9.87 -16.28
C PRO A 166 -9.00 -9.04 -17.55
N PRO A 167 -10.22 -9.17 -18.13
CA PRO A 167 -10.67 -8.26 -19.18
C PRO A 167 -10.53 -6.79 -18.73
N LEU A 168 -10.17 -5.93 -19.69
CA LEU A 168 -9.89 -4.52 -19.41
C LEU A 168 -11.05 -3.82 -18.70
N ASP A 169 -12.29 -4.08 -19.13
CA ASP A 169 -13.50 -3.52 -18.53
C ASP A 169 -13.64 -3.90 -17.05
N ALA A 170 -13.42 -5.17 -16.71
CA ALA A 170 -13.45 -5.62 -15.31
C ALA A 170 -12.37 -4.94 -14.46
N MET A 171 -11.18 -4.71 -15.03
CA MET A 171 -10.09 -3.99 -14.36
C MET A 171 -10.42 -2.51 -14.17
N GLU A 172 -11.05 -1.87 -15.15
CA GLU A 172 -11.49 -0.47 -15.05
C GLU A 172 -12.58 -0.30 -13.99
N HIS A 173 -13.55 -1.21 -13.93
CA HIS A 173 -14.58 -1.22 -12.87
C HIS A 173 -13.98 -1.43 -11.48
N LEU A 174 -13.07 -2.39 -11.33
CA LEU A 174 -12.37 -2.61 -10.07
C LEU A 174 -11.58 -1.37 -9.63
N PHE A 175 -10.81 -0.79 -10.56
CA PHE A 175 -10.04 0.43 -10.31
C PHE A 175 -10.93 1.59 -9.88
N LEU A 176 -12.03 1.85 -10.58
CA LEU A 176 -12.97 2.92 -10.25
C LEU A 176 -13.54 2.76 -8.83
N ARG A 177 -14.04 1.58 -8.48
CA ARG A 177 -14.55 1.30 -7.14
C ARG A 177 -13.48 1.50 -6.07
N THR A 178 -12.26 1.06 -6.36
CA THR A 178 -11.12 1.23 -5.44
C THR A 178 -10.78 2.70 -5.23
N VAL A 179 -10.74 3.53 -6.28
CA VAL A 179 -10.50 4.98 -6.17
C VAL A 179 -11.60 5.66 -5.37
N GLN A 180 -12.87 5.30 -5.59
CA GLN A 180 -14.01 5.83 -4.83
C GLN A 180 -13.90 5.50 -3.33
N THR A 181 -13.62 4.23 -3.02
CA THR A 181 -13.43 3.79 -1.63
C THR A 181 -12.21 4.47 -0.98
N ALA A 182 -11.08 4.53 -1.70
CA ALA A 182 -9.87 5.18 -1.22
C ALA A 182 -10.09 6.67 -0.93
N TRP A 183 -10.78 7.38 -1.83
CA TRP A 183 -11.13 8.79 -1.62
C TRP A 183 -12.03 8.99 -0.40
N LEU A 184 -13.05 8.13 -0.22
CA LEU A 184 -13.95 8.18 0.93
C LEU A 184 -13.20 7.95 2.25
N VAL A 185 -12.37 6.90 2.32
CA VAL A 185 -11.60 6.58 3.54
C VAL A 185 -10.56 7.66 3.82
N LEU A 186 -9.92 8.23 2.79
CA LEU A 186 -9.00 9.35 2.95
C LEU A 186 -9.73 10.61 3.45
N THR A 187 -10.97 10.84 3.01
CA THR A 187 -11.83 11.92 3.55
C THR A 187 -12.05 11.74 5.05
N ILE A 188 -12.44 10.53 5.48
CA ILE A 188 -12.64 10.21 6.90
C ILE A 188 -11.32 10.43 7.68
N ALA A 189 -10.19 9.97 7.15
CA ALA A 189 -8.90 10.15 7.79
C ALA A 189 -8.51 11.62 7.94
N LEU A 190 -8.76 12.46 6.93
CA LEU A 190 -8.52 13.90 7.02
C LEU A 190 -9.45 14.58 8.06
N PHE A 191 -10.72 14.20 8.09
CA PHE A 191 -11.65 14.71 9.11
C PHE A 191 -11.22 14.34 10.53
N THR A 192 -10.90 13.07 10.78
CA THR A 192 -10.41 12.64 12.10
C THR A 192 -9.10 13.36 12.48
N GLY A 193 -8.24 13.67 11.51
CA GLY A 193 -7.04 14.45 11.73
C GLY A 193 -7.34 15.87 12.23
N VAL A 194 -8.30 16.55 11.60
CA VAL A 194 -8.68 17.91 11.99
C VAL A 194 -9.26 17.98 13.41
N PHE A 195 -10.04 16.97 13.81
CA PHE A 195 -10.71 16.98 15.11
C PHE A 195 -9.87 16.47 16.26
N TYR A 196 -8.91 15.56 15.99
CA TYR A 196 -8.21 14.82 17.05
C TYR A 196 -6.73 15.16 17.20
N VAL A 197 -6.16 16.00 16.32
CA VAL A 197 -4.77 16.44 16.40
C VAL A 197 -4.72 17.88 16.90
N GLU A 198 -4.29 18.05 18.16
CA GLU A 198 -4.30 19.36 18.83
C GLU A 198 -3.32 20.38 18.24
N ASP A 199 -2.16 19.92 17.71
CA ASP A 199 -1.13 20.78 17.12
C ASP A 199 -0.94 20.55 15.62
N PHE A 200 -1.91 21.00 14.82
CA PHE A 200 -1.94 20.85 13.35
C PHE A 200 -0.74 21.51 12.65
N TRP A 201 -0.21 22.57 13.22
CA TRP A 201 0.86 23.40 12.67
C TRP A 201 2.24 23.07 13.24
N ALA A 202 2.36 22.09 14.12
CA ALA A 202 3.68 21.60 14.51
C ALA A 202 4.47 21.26 13.25
N GLN A 203 5.68 21.82 13.11
CA GLN A 203 6.47 21.79 11.86
C GLN A 203 6.64 20.39 11.24
N GLN A 204 6.55 19.33 12.06
CA GLN A 204 6.68 17.95 11.61
C GLN A 204 5.41 17.32 10.99
N LEU A 205 4.25 17.95 11.16
CA LEU A 205 2.94 17.44 10.68
C LEU A 205 2.44 18.17 9.43
N ALA A 206 2.81 19.44 9.25
CA ALA A 206 2.31 20.29 8.18
C ALA A 206 2.53 19.71 6.76
N HIS A 207 3.72 19.18 6.47
CA HIS A 207 4.00 18.61 5.15
C HIS A 207 3.21 17.32 4.87
N LYS A 208 2.96 16.47 5.89
CA LYS A 208 2.12 15.27 5.74
C LYS A 208 0.70 15.65 5.39
N THR A 209 0.16 16.64 6.08
CA THR A 209 -1.20 17.15 5.85
C THR A 209 -1.33 17.76 4.46
N VAL A 210 -0.39 18.61 4.04
CA VAL A 210 -0.39 19.21 2.71
C VAL A 210 -0.38 18.15 1.61
N LEU A 211 0.51 17.14 1.71
CA LEU A 211 0.59 16.08 0.71
C LEU A 211 -0.67 15.21 0.67
N SER A 212 -1.29 14.96 1.84
CA SER A 212 -2.55 14.20 1.92
C SER A 212 -3.72 14.99 1.31
N VAL A 213 -3.80 16.29 1.56
CA VAL A 213 -4.81 17.18 0.96
C VAL A 213 -4.63 17.29 -0.56
N LEU A 214 -3.39 17.40 -1.04
CA LEU A 214 -3.10 17.39 -2.49
C LEU A 214 -3.51 16.07 -3.14
N ALA A 215 -3.23 14.92 -2.52
CA ALA A 215 -3.67 13.62 -2.99
C ALA A 215 -5.20 13.53 -3.03
N TRP A 216 -5.87 14.00 -1.99
CA TRP A 216 -7.33 14.04 -1.89
C TRP A 216 -7.97 14.88 -3.00
N TRP A 217 -7.47 16.10 -3.23
CA TRP A 217 -7.94 16.97 -4.32
C TRP A 217 -7.72 16.35 -5.69
N GLY A 218 -6.54 15.77 -5.93
CA GLY A 218 -6.25 15.08 -7.20
C GLY A 218 -7.25 13.96 -7.48
N MET A 219 -7.55 13.13 -6.48
CA MET A 219 -8.54 12.06 -6.61
C MET A 219 -9.98 12.60 -6.77
N ALA A 220 -10.34 13.67 -6.03
CA ALA A 220 -11.66 14.32 -6.15
C ALA A 220 -11.89 14.85 -7.57
N ILE A 221 -10.92 15.55 -8.14
CA ILE A 221 -10.98 16.07 -9.51
C ILE A 221 -11.11 14.93 -10.52
N ALA A 222 -10.35 13.84 -10.34
CA ALA A 222 -10.40 12.68 -11.21
C ALA A 222 -11.77 11.98 -11.17
N LEU A 223 -12.36 11.82 -9.99
CA LEU A 223 -13.71 11.28 -9.81
C LEU A 223 -14.77 12.19 -10.43
N TRP A 224 -14.67 13.50 -10.20
CA TRP A 224 -15.58 14.47 -10.80
C TRP A 224 -15.55 14.44 -12.33
N GLN A 225 -14.35 14.33 -12.94
CA GLN A 225 -14.21 14.17 -14.39
C GLN A 225 -14.85 12.87 -14.89
N HIS A 226 -14.69 11.77 -14.13
CA HIS A 226 -15.33 10.48 -14.44
C HIS A 226 -16.86 10.61 -14.47
N PHE A 227 -17.47 11.24 -13.44
CA PHE A 227 -18.92 11.44 -13.38
C PHE A 227 -19.45 12.33 -14.52
N ARG A 228 -18.62 13.26 -15.02
CA ARG A 228 -19.01 14.16 -16.12
C ARG A 228 -18.85 13.56 -17.51
N ARG A 229 -17.79 12.77 -17.72
CA ARG A 229 -17.39 12.31 -19.07
C ARG A 229 -17.54 10.82 -19.27
N GLY A 230 -17.73 10.06 -18.23
CA GLY A 230 -17.72 8.60 -18.24
C GLY A 230 -16.32 8.00 -18.43
N GLY A 231 -16.19 6.69 -18.16
CA GLY A 231 -14.97 5.92 -18.40
C GLY A 231 -13.78 6.23 -17.47
N VAL A 232 -12.79 5.36 -17.52
CA VAL A 232 -11.53 5.51 -16.79
C VAL A 232 -10.50 6.23 -17.65
N THR A 233 -10.23 7.49 -17.34
CA THR A 233 -9.32 8.32 -18.14
C THR A 233 -7.85 8.09 -17.77
N ARG A 234 -6.94 8.45 -18.67
CA ARG A 234 -5.49 8.47 -18.38
C ARG A 234 -5.16 9.40 -17.22
N ILE A 235 -5.90 10.51 -17.06
CA ILE A 235 -5.71 11.46 -15.97
C ILE A 235 -6.05 10.77 -14.65
N MET A 236 -7.17 10.06 -14.56
CA MET A 236 -7.59 9.36 -13.35
C MET A 236 -6.55 8.32 -12.89
N ARG A 237 -5.96 7.56 -13.81
CA ARG A 237 -4.87 6.63 -13.49
C ARG A 237 -3.62 7.36 -12.98
N LYS A 238 -3.23 8.47 -13.63
CA LYS A 238 -2.08 9.27 -13.19
C LYS A 238 -2.30 9.88 -11.81
N THR A 239 -3.47 10.44 -11.53
CA THR A 239 -3.76 11.03 -10.22
C THR A 239 -3.76 9.99 -9.11
N ALA A 240 -4.23 8.76 -9.35
CA ALA A 240 -4.13 7.67 -8.39
C ALA A 240 -2.68 7.28 -8.09
N ILE A 241 -1.81 7.19 -9.11
CA ILE A 241 -0.38 6.91 -8.94
C ILE A 241 0.31 8.04 -8.17
N VAL A 242 0.07 9.30 -8.57
CA VAL A 242 0.65 10.47 -7.91
C VAL A 242 0.16 10.59 -6.47
N GLY A 243 -1.14 10.36 -6.22
CA GLY A 243 -1.71 10.35 -4.88
C GLY A 243 -1.06 9.32 -3.97
N ALA A 244 -0.87 8.09 -4.46
CA ALA A 244 -0.17 7.04 -3.72
C ALA A 244 1.30 7.43 -3.43
N ALA A 245 2.00 8.01 -4.40
CA ALA A 245 3.37 8.49 -4.23
C ALA A 245 3.46 9.64 -3.21
N LEU A 246 2.55 10.62 -3.26
CA LEU A 246 2.50 11.72 -2.32
C LEU A 246 2.30 11.24 -0.88
N LEU A 247 1.37 10.29 -0.65
CA LEU A 247 1.14 9.72 0.68
C LEU A 247 2.35 8.90 1.15
N CYS A 248 2.98 8.13 0.27
CA CYS A 248 4.18 7.35 0.58
C CYS A 248 5.33 8.28 1.02
N VAL A 249 5.63 9.32 0.24
CA VAL A 249 6.67 10.31 0.56
C VAL A 249 6.31 11.10 1.81
N GLY A 250 5.05 11.54 1.94
CA GLY A 250 4.58 12.33 3.09
C GLY A 250 4.69 11.58 4.40
N TYR A 251 4.46 10.28 4.41
CA TYR A 251 4.49 9.49 5.63
C TYR A 251 5.84 8.80 5.85
N LEU A 252 6.25 7.91 4.94
CA LEU A 252 7.50 7.16 5.09
C LEU A 252 8.73 8.04 4.94
N GLY A 253 8.71 8.99 3.99
CA GLY A 253 9.81 9.90 3.75
C GLY A 253 10.09 10.80 4.94
N SER A 254 9.05 11.43 5.51
CA SER A 254 9.22 12.28 6.68
C SER A 254 9.71 11.52 7.91
N LYS A 255 9.21 10.29 8.09
CA LYS A 255 9.64 9.45 9.21
C LYS A 255 11.07 8.96 9.03
N ALA A 256 11.47 8.60 7.81
CA ALA A 256 12.83 8.22 7.49
C ALA A 256 13.83 9.38 7.73
N VAL A 257 13.49 10.60 7.35
CA VAL A 257 14.34 11.77 7.61
C VAL A 257 14.54 12.00 9.12
N LEU A 258 13.46 11.87 9.92
CA LEU A 258 13.55 12.02 11.37
C LEU A 258 14.34 10.88 12.05
N GLU A 259 14.34 9.68 11.49
CA GLU A 259 14.98 8.51 12.09
C GLU A 259 16.44 8.35 11.66
N PHE A 260 16.82 8.80 10.45
CA PHE A 260 18.15 8.58 9.88
C PHE A 260 19.00 9.85 9.72
N VAL A 261 18.40 11.04 9.79
CA VAL A 261 19.11 12.30 9.52
C VAL A 261 19.17 13.20 10.75
N LEU A 262 18.17 13.16 11.63
CA LEU A 262 18.08 13.94 12.86
C LEU A 262 18.23 13.07 14.10
#